data_ce19d1492276f5f36a1873c3a9e9a9c8
#
_entry.id   ce19d1492276f5f36a1873c3a9e9a9c8
#
_cell.length_a   1.000
_cell.length_b   1.000
_cell.length_c   1.000
_cell.angle_alpha   90.00
_cell.angle_beta   90.00
_cell.angle_gamma   90.00
#
_symmetry.space_group_name_H-M   'P 1'
#
loop_
_entity.id
_entity.type
_entity.pdbx_description
1 polymer ?
#
loop_
_entity_poly.entity_id
_entity_poly.type
_entity_poly.pdbx_seq_one_letter_code
_entity_poly.pdbx_strand_id
1 'polypeptide(L)'
;YLSAFNDKQVDGVILAATVVTAEHKKILKNLSVPVILVGQQYSGHCCVYHDDYHATRDLTEAVLDMGRKNPGYIGAIMQDKAVGAERFGGYEDAVKKAGIEKAAQQTVISAFTSDSGYEKAGELLAKYPELDAVICATDTMAAGAVRYLREHGKKVPEDILVAGHGDSEIARVITPPIPTVHFSYEKSGEMAVEMLIEMMGQGETAVREVKLGYSLINI
;
A
#
# COMPACT_ATOMS: atom_id res chain seq x y z
N TYR A 1 12.73 -14.21 -15.01
CA TYR A 1 13.39 -12.92 -15.31
C TYR A 1 14.61 -12.67 -14.40
N LEU A 2 14.52 -12.82 -13.05
CA LEU A 2 15.65 -12.54 -12.15
C LEU A 2 16.90 -13.38 -12.44
N SER A 3 16.77 -14.66 -12.78
CA SER A 3 17.89 -15.53 -13.14
C SER A 3 18.65 -15.05 -14.39
N ALA A 4 17.96 -14.36 -15.30
CA ALA A 4 18.58 -13.84 -16.53
C ALA A 4 19.55 -12.67 -16.27
N PHE A 5 19.54 -12.05 -15.09
CA PHE A 5 20.49 -10.98 -14.76
C PHE A 5 21.91 -11.48 -14.53
N ASN A 6 22.08 -12.73 -14.10
CA ASN A 6 23.43 -13.33 -14.02
C ASN A 6 24.05 -13.57 -15.41
N ASP A 7 23.21 -13.79 -16.42
CA ASP A 7 23.64 -14.07 -17.79
C ASP A 7 23.72 -12.80 -18.66
N LYS A 8 23.16 -11.69 -18.16
CA LYS A 8 23.19 -10.39 -18.83
C LYS A 8 24.24 -9.52 -18.18
N GLN A 9 24.92 -8.73 -19.00
CA GLN A 9 25.90 -7.75 -18.53
C GLN A 9 25.21 -6.54 -17.91
N VAL A 10 24.70 -6.71 -16.68
CA VAL A 10 24.16 -5.61 -15.86
C VAL A 10 25.06 -5.45 -14.64
N ASP A 11 25.28 -4.22 -14.19
CA ASP A 11 26.17 -3.89 -13.07
C ASP A 11 25.43 -3.94 -11.71
N GLY A 12 24.09 -3.87 -11.74
CA GLY A 12 23.27 -3.95 -10.53
C GLY A 12 21.78 -4.00 -10.85
N VAL A 13 20.94 -4.25 -9.85
CA VAL A 13 19.49 -4.44 -9.99
C VAL A 13 18.74 -3.62 -8.92
N ILE A 14 17.73 -2.85 -9.34
CA ILE A 14 16.69 -2.32 -8.45
C ILE A 14 15.44 -3.16 -8.69
N LEU A 15 14.97 -3.83 -7.64
CA LEU A 15 13.84 -4.74 -7.69
C LEU A 15 12.64 -4.15 -6.94
N ALA A 16 11.61 -3.72 -7.66
CA ALA A 16 10.30 -3.43 -7.10
C ALA A 16 9.48 -4.73 -7.04
N ALA A 17 9.36 -5.31 -5.85
CA ALA A 17 8.67 -6.58 -5.66
C ALA A 17 7.46 -6.43 -4.73
N THR A 18 6.30 -6.93 -5.15
CA THR A 18 5.09 -7.00 -4.32
C THR A 18 5.11 -8.26 -3.46
N VAL A 19 5.41 -9.41 -4.04
CA VAL A 19 5.50 -10.70 -3.32
C VAL A 19 6.84 -11.35 -3.58
N VAL A 20 7.64 -11.53 -2.52
CA VAL A 20 8.93 -12.24 -2.59
C VAL A 20 8.72 -13.69 -2.18
N THR A 21 8.68 -14.59 -3.18
CA THR A 21 8.51 -16.04 -2.97
C THR A 21 9.81 -16.72 -2.51
N ALA A 22 9.70 -17.98 -2.10
CA ALA A 22 10.88 -18.80 -1.76
C ALA A 22 11.86 -18.95 -2.96
N GLU A 23 11.33 -18.99 -4.18
CA GLU A 23 12.15 -19.05 -5.40
C GLU A 23 12.88 -17.72 -5.62
N HIS A 24 12.19 -16.57 -5.47
CA HIS A 24 12.84 -15.26 -5.51
C HIS A 24 13.98 -15.16 -4.49
N LYS A 25 13.77 -15.63 -3.25
CA LYS A 25 14.79 -15.65 -2.20
C LYS A 25 16.03 -16.43 -2.63
N LYS A 26 15.83 -17.61 -3.22
CA LYS A 26 16.93 -18.45 -3.72
C LYS A 26 17.71 -17.76 -4.83
N ILE A 27 17.02 -17.10 -5.75
CA ILE A 27 17.66 -16.37 -6.87
C ILE A 27 18.43 -15.16 -6.33
N LEU A 28 17.81 -14.33 -5.49
CA LEU A 28 18.45 -13.15 -4.90
C LEU A 28 19.74 -13.48 -4.16
N LYS A 29 19.77 -14.61 -3.42
CA LYS A 29 20.96 -15.08 -2.71
C LYS A 29 22.12 -15.47 -3.64
N ASN A 30 21.82 -15.84 -4.88
CA ASN A 30 22.79 -16.32 -5.86
C ASN A 30 23.10 -15.30 -6.96
N LEU A 31 22.57 -14.06 -6.85
CA LEU A 31 22.93 -13.00 -7.77
C LEU A 31 24.36 -12.53 -7.52
N SER A 32 25.14 -12.41 -8.60
CA SER A 32 26.53 -11.93 -8.56
C SER A 32 26.67 -10.42 -8.58
N VAL A 33 25.55 -9.71 -8.79
CA VAL A 33 25.48 -8.25 -8.85
C VAL A 33 24.73 -7.69 -7.64
N PRO A 34 25.02 -6.46 -7.18
CA PRO A 34 24.29 -5.82 -6.10
C PRO A 34 22.81 -5.64 -6.44
N VAL A 35 21.96 -5.80 -5.42
CA VAL A 35 20.51 -5.68 -5.53
C VAL A 35 19.98 -4.77 -4.44
N ILE A 36 19.15 -3.79 -4.83
CA ILE A 36 18.34 -2.98 -3.93
C ILE A 36 16.87 -3.36 -4.11
N LEU A 37 16.18 -3.68 -3.02
CA LEU A 37 14.74 -3.86 -3.05
C LEU A 37 14.03 -2.54 -2.73
N VAL A 38 12.96 -2.26 -3.46
CA VAL A 38 12.11 -1.08 -3.20
C VAL A 38 10.67 -1.48 -2.96
N GLY A 39 9.97 -0.69 -2.13
CA GLY A 39 8.55 -0.86 -1.83
C GLY A 39 8.24 -1.75 -0.65
N GLN A 40 9.15 -2.60 -0.19
CA GLN A 40 8.97 -3.38 1.03
C GLN A 40 10.30 -3.69 1.72
N GLN A 41 10.24 -3.85 3.04
CA GLN A 41 11.38 -4.31 3.84
C GLN A 41 11.68 -5.77 3.53
N TYR A 42 12.96 -6.09 3.31
CA TYR A 42 13.42 -7.44 3.07
C TYR A 42 14.71 -7.73 3.85
N SER A 43 14.58 -8.50 4.92
CA SER A 43 15.69 -8.79 5.85
C SER A 43 16.91 -9.39 5.13
N GLY A 44 18.09 -8.87 5.44
CA GLY A 44 19.36 -9.31 4.88
C GLY A 44 19.70 -8.73 3.51
N HIS A 45 18.91 -7.78 2.99
CA HIS A 45 19.16 -7.08 1.74
C HIS A 45 19.00 -5.57 1.94
N CYS A 46 19.75 -4.80 1.18
CA CYS A 46 19.52 -3.36 1.12
C CYS A 46 18.16 -3.06 0.54
N CYS A 47 17.37 -2.23 1.22
CA CYS A 47 16.03 -1.90 0.79
C CYS A 47 15.63 -0.47 1.15
N VAL A 48 14.76 0.12 0.31
CA VAL A 48 14.08 1.39 0.57
C VAL A 48 12.58 1.13 0.53
N TYR A 49 11.87 1.46 1.61
CA TYR A 49 10.45 1.18 1.75
C TYR A 49 9.74 2.29 2.53
N HIS A 50 8.42 2.25 2.57
CA HIS A 50 7.61 3.24 3.28
C HIS A 50 7.06 2.67 4.59
N ASP A 51 6.63 3.57 5.48
CA ASP A 51 5.97 3.18 6.74
C ASP A 51 4.47 2.93 6.50
N ASP A 52 4.17 1.86 5.77
CA ASP A 52 2.82 1.49 5.34
C ASP A 52 1.86 1.25 6.52
N TYR A 53 2.38 0.65 7.60
CA TYR A 53 1.61 0.36 8.82
C TYR A 53 1.13 1.65 9.50
N HIS A 54 2.05 2.57 9.83
CA HIS A 54 1.66 3.80 10.50
C HIS A 54 0.87 4.73 9.58
N ALA A 55 1.16 4.74 8.29
CA ALA A 55 0.40 5.50 7.31
C ALA A 55 -1.08 5.11 7.29
N THR A 56 -1.37 3.81 7.28
CA THR A 56 -2.76 3.33 7.29
C THR A 56 -3.41 3.51 8.65
N ARG A 57 -2.67 3.30 9.75
CA ARG A 57 -3.17 3.56 11.09
C ARG A 57 -3.61 5.03 11.22
N ASP A 58 -2.74 5.96 10.88
CA ASP A 58 -3.00 7.38 11.04
C ASP A 58 -4.10 7.88 10.08
N LEU A 59 -4.16 7.35 8.84
CA LEU A 59 -5.27 7.62 7.93
C LEU A 59 -6.60 7.13 8.51
N THR A 60 -6.62 5.93 9.10
CA THR A 60 -7.82 5.36 9.70
C THR A 60 -8.26 6.18 10.91
N GLU A 61 -7.32 6.55 11.79
CA GLU A 61 -7.60 7.42 12.94
C GLU A 61 -8.19 8.76 12.48
N ALA A 62 -7.61 9.39 11.44
CA ALA A 62 -8.13 10.65 10.89
C ALA A 62 -9.56 10.50 10.33
N VAL A 63 -9.85 9.39 9.64
CA VAL A 63 -11.22 9.10 9.14
C VAL A 63 -12.21 8.96 10.31
N LEU A 64 -11.80 8.32 11.41
CA LEU A 64 -12.62 8.21 12.62
C LEU A 64 -12.83 9.57 13.29
N ASP A 65 -11.80 10.42 13.34
CA ASP A 65 -11.87 11.78 13.89
C ASP A 65 -12.79 12.70 13.07
N MET A 66 -12.99 12.40 11.78
CA MET A 66 -14.03 13.04 10.95
C MET A 66 -15.46 12.61 11.33
N GLY A 67 -15.63 11.79 12.36
CA GLY A 67 -16.93 11.36 12.90
C GLY A 67 -17.44 10.04 12.30
N ARG A 68 -16.66 9.33 11.50
CA ARG A 68 -17.03 8.01 10.99
C ARG A 68 -16.88 6.96 12.10
N LYS A 69 -17.87 6.05 12.20
CA LYS A 69 -17.97 5.11 13.33
C LYS A 69 -17.99 3.64 12.93
N ASN A 70 -18.18 3.37 11.65
CA ASN A 70 -18.30 2.01 11.15
C ASN A 70 -17.53 1.84 9.83
N PRO A 71 -16.18 1.88 9.87
CA PRO A 71 -15.37 1.74 8.68
C PRO A 71 -15.28 0.28 8.21
N GLY A 72 -15.13 0.09 6.88
CA GLY A 72 -14.73 -1.15 6.26
C GLY A 72 -13.39 -1.00 5.53
N TYR A 73 -12.79 -2.12 5.13
CA TYR A 73 -11.48 -2.14 4.49
C TYR A 73 -11.48 -2.94 3.19
N ILE A 74 -10.94 -2.36 2.13
CA ILE A 74 -10.65 -3.06 0.86
C ILE A 74 -9.14 -3.18 0.74
N GLY A 75 -8.62 -4.37 1.03
CA GLY A 75 -7.20 -4.67 1.11
C GLY A 75 -6.64 -5.43 -0.08
N ALA A 76 -5.35 -5.73 -0.02
CA ALA A 76 -4.64 -6.63 -0.92
C ALA A 76 -4.32 -7.96 -0.23
N ILE A 77 -3.77 -8.91 -0.98
CA ILE A 77 -3.38 -10.22 -0.44
C ILE A 77 -2.31 -10.07 0.64
N MET A 78 -2.40 -10.84 1.71
CA MET A 78 -1.49 -10.75 2.87
C MET A 78 -0.04 -11.15 2.56
N GLN A 79 0.20 -11.84 1.44
CA GLN A 79 1.54 -12.16 0.93
C GLN A 79 2.29 -10.92 0.43
N ASP A 80 1.59 -9.88 0.00
CA ASP A 80 2.17 -8.56 -0.19
C ASP A 80 2.42 -7.95 1.19
N LYS A 81 3.69 -7.89 1.60
CA LYS A 81 4.04 -7.46 2.95
C LYS A 81 3.63 -6.00 3.21
N ALA A 82 3.94 -5.10 2.28
CA ALA A 82 3.68 -3.66 2.44
C ALA A 82 2.18 -3.34 2.31
N VAL A 83 1.59 -3.63 1.14
CA VAL A 83 0.22 -3.20 0.83
C VAL A 83 -0.83 -4.14 1.44
N GLY A 84 -0.53 -5.43 1.56
CA GLY A 84 -1.43 -6.41 2.18
C GLY A 84 -1.33 -6.41 3.70
N ALA A 85 -0.18 -6.85 4.24
CA ALA A 85 -0.06 -7.11 5.67
C ALA A 85 0.10 -5.85 6.52
N GLU A 86 1.05 -4.95 6.17
CA GLU A 86 1.35 -3.76 6.97
C GLU A 86 0.17 -2.76 6.95
N ARG A 87 -0.42 -2.46 5.78
CA ARG A 87 -1.58 -1.56 5.71
C ARG A 87 -2.79 -2.14 6.44
N PHE A 88 -3.07 -3.42 6.29
CA PHE A 88 -4.16 -4.05 7.04
C PHE A 88 -3.90 -4.02 8.55
N GLY A 89 -2.68 -4.29 9.00
CA GLY A 89 -2.30 -4.21 10.42
C GLY A 89 -2.52 -2.82 11.00
N GLY A 90 -2.17 -1.77 10.26
CA GLY A 90 -2.43 -0.39 10.67
C GLY A 90 -3.92 -0.09 10.81
N TYR A 91 -4.75 -0.52 9.84
CA TYR A 91 -6.21 -0.40 9.92
C TYR A 91 -6.77 -1.15 11.13
N GLU A 92 -6.39 -2.43 11.29
CA GLU A 92 -6.87 -3.28 12.38
C GLU A 92 -6.57 -2.67 13.76
N ASP A 93 -5.36 -2.16 13.97
CA ASP A 93 -4.98 -1.57 15.25
C ASP A 93 -5.69 -0.24 15.51
N ALA A 94 -5.91 0.60 14.49
CA ALA A 94 -6.67 1.83 14.63
C ALA A 94 -8.12 1.57 15.09
N VAL A 95 -8.81 0.63 14.44
CA VAL A 95 -10.20 0.30 14.81
C VAL A 95 -10.30 -0.38 16.18
N LYS A 96 -9.32 -1.21 16.56
CA LYS A 96 -9.25 -1.80 17.91
C LYS A 96 -9.03 -0.73 18.98
N LYS A 97 -8.09 0.20 18.74
CA LYS A 97 -7.81 1.33 19.63
C LYS A 97 -9.05 2.21 19.83
N ALA A 98 -9.87 2.37 18.81
CA ALA A 98 -11.12 3.13 18.87
C ALA A 98 -12.29 2.34 19.53
N GLY A 99 -12.09 1.08 19.92
CA GLY A 99 -13.13 0.24 20.52
C GLY A 99 -14.18 -0.29 19.52
N ILE A 100 -13.87 -0.31 18.22
CA ILE A 100 -14.74 -0.83 17.15
C ILE A 100 -14.16 -2.09 16.54
N GLU A 101 -13.80 -3.06 17.36
CA GLU A 101 -13.11 -4.30 16.99
C GLU A 101 -13.82 -5.09 15.89
N LYS A 102 -15.17 -5.02 15.81
CA LYS A 102 -15.93 -5.64 14.72
C LYS A 102 -15.53 -5.14 13.33
N ALA A 103 -15.07 -3.89 13.23
CA ALA A 103 -14.64 -3.30 11.97
C ALA A 103 -13.41 -4.02 11.38
N ALA A 104 -12.55 -4.63 12.21
CA ALA A 104 -11.44 -5.45 11.73
C ALA A 104 -11.88 -6.66 10.89
N GLN A 105 -13.14 -7.12 11.04
CA GLN A 105 -13.71 -8.21 10.26
C GLN A 105 -14.47 -7.71 9.01
N GLN A 106 -14.72 -6.41 8.90
CA GLN A 106 -15.40 -5.77 7.77
C GLN A 106 -14.42 -5.52 6.63
N THR A 107 -13.86 -6.60 6.09
CA THR A 107 -12.78 -6.56 5.11
C THR A 107 -13.03 -7.46 3.92
N VAL A 108 -12.52 -7.04 2.76
CA VAL A 108 -12.49 -7.83 1.53
C VAL A 108 -11.14 -7.65 0.84
N ILE A 109 -10.73 -8.64 0.05
CA ILE A 109 -9.47 -8.60 -0.70
C ILE A 109 -9.76 -8.30 -2.17
N SER A 110 -9.03 -7.33 -2.71
CA SER A 110 -9.13 -6.83 -4.07
C SER A 110 -7.82 -7.01 -4.84
N ALA A 111 -7.89 -7.10 -6.15
CA ALA A 111 -6.75 -6.86 -7.02
C ALA A 111 -6.47 -5.35 -7.14
N PHE A 112 -5.30 -4.99 -7.66
CA PHE A 112 -4.84 -3.59 -7.78
C PHE A 112 -5.48 -2.85 -8.97
N THR A 113 -6.78 -3.07 -9.21
CA THR A 113 -7.54 -2.44 -10.31
C THR A 113 -8.79 -1.74 -9.80
N SER A 114 -9.24 -0.71 -10.51
CA SER A 114 -10.49 -0.02 -10.18
C SER A 114 -11.71 -0.91 -10.37
N ASP A 115 -11.69 -1.84 -11.32
CA ASP A 115 -12.81 -2.76 -11.54
C ASP A 115 -12.94 -3.75 -10.37
N SER A 116 -11.82 -4.29 -9.88
CA SER A 116 -11.85 -5.11 -8.68
C SER A 116 -12.27 -4.30 -7.44
N GLY A 117 -11.81 -3.06 -7.29
CA GLY A 117 -12.27 -2.15 -6.24
C GLY A 117 -13.78 -1.91 -6.28
N TYR A 118 -14.34 -1.76 -7.48
CA TYR A 118 -15.79 -1.64 -7.70
C TYR A 118 -16.55 -2.88 -7.24
N GLU A 119 -16.14 -4.07 -7.72
CA GLU A 119 -16.78 -5.35 -7.35
C GLU A 119 -16.71 -5.59 -5.83
N LYS A 120 -15.55 -5.32 -5.24
CA LYS A 120 -15.31 -5.53 -3.80
C LYS A 120 -16.04 -4.53 -2.92
N ALA A 121 -16.27 -3.31 -3.38
CA ALA A 121 -17.14 -2.36 -2.69
C ALA A 121 -18.58 -2.89 -2.64
N GLY A 122 -19.08 -3.46 -3.72
CA GLY A 122 -20.39 -4.11 -3.76
C GLY A 122 -20.51 -5.29 -2.80
N GLU A 123 -19.51 -6.17 -2.80
CA GLU A 123 -19.44 -7.32 -1.86
C GLU A 123 -19.43 -6.85 -0.40
N LEU A 124 -18.59 -5.86 -0.09
CA LEU A 124 -18.43 -5.33 1.26
C LEU A 124 -19.73 -4.72 1.77
N LEU A 125 -20.38 -3.87 0.97
CA LEU A 125 -21.64 -3.20 1.34
C LEU A 125 -22.84 -4.14 1.38
N ALA A 126 -22.89 -5.16 0.54
CA ALA A 126 -23.93 -6.18 0.63
C ALA A 126 -23.86 -6.96 1.96
N LYS A 127 -22.64 -7.18 2.47
CA LYS A 127 -22.41 -7.86 3.75
C LYS A 127 -22.54 -6.95 4.96
N TYR A 128 -22.17 -5.67 4.80
CA TYR A 128 -22.15 -4.67 5.87
C TYR A 128 -22.80 -3.36 5.40
N PRO A 129 -24.14 -3.32 5.29
CA PRO A 129 -24.84 -2.17 4.72
C PRO A 129 -24.81 -0.89 5.56
N GLU A 130 -24.39 -0.99 6.82
CA GLU A 130 -24.29 0.13 7.76
C GLU A 130 -22.93 0.85 7.74
N LEU A 131 -22.03 0.49 6.83
CA LEU A 131 -20.73 1.16 6.72
C LEU A 131 -20.90 2.66 6.40
N ASP A 132 -20.14 3.50 7.09
CA ASP A 132 -20.06 4.94 6.89
C ASP A 132 -18.71 5.42 6.35
N ALA A 133 -17.74 4.52 6.27
CA ALA A 133 -16.45 4.75 5.61
C ALA A 133 -15.91 3.47 4.96
N VAL A 134 -15.09 3.62 3.91
CA VAL A 134 -14.34 2.55 3.27
C VAL A 134 -12.90 3.01 3.08
N ILE A 135 -11.96 2.32 3.75
CA ILE A 135 -10.54 2.56 3.59
C ILE A 135 -9.98 1.54 2.60
N CYS A 136 -9.36 2.02 1.55
CA CYS A 136 -8.83 1.19 0.47
C CYS A 136 -7.30 1.15 0.51
N ALA A 137 -6.72 -0.02 0.31
CA ALA A 137 -5.27 -0.19 0.30
C ALA A 137 -4.56 0.61 -0.81
N THR A 138 -5.27 1.03 -1.86
CA THR A 138 -4.74 1.93 -2.90
C THR A 138 -5.82 2.90 -3.40
N ASP A 139 -5.39 4.03 -3.99
CA ASP A 139 -6.29 5.00 -4.63
C ASP A 139 -7.03 4.40 -5.83
N THR A 140 -6.41 3.46 -6.53
CA THR A 140 -7.05 2.76 -7.65
C THR A 140 -8.25 1.93 -7.20
N MET A 141 -8.12 1.21 -6.07
CA MET A 141 -9.24 0.51 -5.45
C MET A 141 -10.30 1.50 -4.95
N ALA A 142 -9.87 2.61 -4.33
CA ALA A 142 -10.75 3.65 -3.84
C ALA A 142 -11.59 4.27 -4.97
N ALA A 143 -10.98 4.52 -6.13
CA ALA A 143 -11.71 5.01 -7.31
C ALA A 143 -12.82 4.05 -7.75
N GLY A 144 -12.55 2.74 -7.72
CA GLY A 144 -13.56 1.71 -7.97
C GLY A 144 -14.69 1.74 -6.95
N ALA A 145 -14.36 1.86 -5.67
CA ALA A 145 -15.34 1.97 -4.60
C ALA A 145 -16.23 3.23 -4.74
N VAL A 146 -15.63 4.40 -5.04
CA VAL A 146 -16.36 5.63 -5.29
C VAL A 146 -17.34 5.47 -6.48
N ARG A 147 -16.88 4.85 -7.58
CA ARG A 147 -17.73 4.57 -8.74
C ARG A 147 -18.93 3.70 -8.36
N TYR A 148 -18.70 2.59 -7.65
CA TYR A 148 -19.76 1.72 -7.19
C TYR A 148 -20.79 2.46 -6.34
N LEU A 149 -20.33 3.20 -5.32
CA LEU A 149 -21.21 3.95 -4.41
C LEU A 149 -22.11 4.92 -5.15
N ARG A 150 -21.55 5.72 -6.06
CA ARG A 150 -22.31 6.72 -6.84
C ARG A 150 -23.32 6.09 -7.78
N GLU A 151 -22.96 5.01 -8.46
CA GLU A 151 -23.89 4.28 -9.34
C GLU A 151 -25.04 3.65 -8.57
N HIS A 152 -24.86 3.38 -7.25
CA HIS A 152 -25.89 2.85 -6.36
C HIS A 152 -26.55 3.95 -5.48
N GLY A 153 -26.46 5.21 -5.89
CA GLY A 153 -27.18 6.32 -5.27
C GLY A 153 -26.62 6.79 -3.91
N LYS A 154 -25.40 6.34 -3.54
CA LYS A 154 -24.73 6.82 -2.33
C LYS A 154 -23.91 8.07 -2.62
N LYS A 155 -23.98 9.05 -1.74
CA LYS A 155 -23.15 10.26 -1.81
C LYS A 155 -21.79 10.00 -1.15
N VAL A 156 -20.72 10.42 -1.83
CA VAL A 156 -19.34 10.35 -1.32
C VAL A 156 -18.82 11.78 -1.27
N PRO A 157 -18.45 12.30 -0.09
CA PRO A 157 -18.23 11.58 1.17
C PRO A 157 -19.42 11.53 2.15
N GLU A 158 -20.57 12.14 1.85
CA GLU A 158 -21.64 12.44 2.82
C GLU A 158 -22.20 11.16 3.45
N ASP A 159 -22.66 10.20 2.65
CA ASP A 159 -23.20 8.92 3.15
C ASP A 159 -22.05 7.98 3.55
N ILE A 160 -21.07 7.82 2.68
CA ILE A 160 -19.91 6.94 2.89
C ILE A 160 -18.64 7.68 2.45
N LEU A 161 -17.73 7.88 3.40
CA LEU A 161 -16.40 8.42 3.10
C LEU A 161 -15.52 7.32 2.50
N VAL A 162 -14.78 7.62 1.43
CA VAL A 162 -13.79 6.69 0.86
C VAL A 162 -12.41 7.30 0.99
N ALA A 163 -11.45 6.52 1.48
CA ALA A 163 -10.05 6.92 1.60
C ALA A 163 -9.14 5.92 0.87
N GLY A 164 -8.00 6.39 0.38
CA GLY A 164 -7.05 5.58 -0.38
C GLY A 164 -5.61 5.75 0.09
N HIS A 165 -4.66 5.19 -0.68
CA HIS A 165 -3.23 5.33 -0.47
C HIS A 165 -2.52 5.52 -1.81
N GLY A 166 -1.60 6.48 -1.87
CA GLY A 166 -0.72 6.73 -3.01
C GLY A 166 -0.61 8.18 -3.45
N ASP A 167 -1.60 9.03 -3.13
CA ASP A 167 -1.71 10.40 -3.67
C ASP A 167 -1.53 10.40 -5.19
N SER A 168 -2.16 9.43 -5.84
CA SER A 168 -2.07 9.20 -7.27
C SER A 168 -2.92 10.18 -8.08
N GLU A 169 -2.68 10.28 -9.38
CA GLU A 169 -3.48 11.12 -10.27
C GLU A 169 -4.97 10.79 -10.18
N ILE A 170 -5.32 9.50 -10.05
CA ILE A 170 -6.72 9.08 -9.94
C ILE A 170 -7.41 9.62 -8.68
N ALA A 171 -6.71 9.73 -7.54
CA ALA A 171 -7.26 10.31 -6.32
C ALA A 171 -7.53 11.81 -6.47
N ARG A 172 -6.69 12.51 -7.24
CA ARG A 172 -6.79 13.95 -7.46
C ARG A 172 -7.92 14.35 -8.40
N VAL A 173 -8.32 13.47 -9.35
CA VAL A 173 -9.40 13.75 -10.30
C VAL A 173 -10.79 13.38 -9.76
N ILE A 174 -10.88 12.61 -8.68
CA ILE A 174 -12.14 12.34 -7.99
C ILE A 174 -12.64 13.64 -7.35
N THR A 175 -13.91 13.98 -7.56
CA THR A 175 -14.52 15.21 -7.03
C THR A 175 -15.72 14.88 -6.14
N PRO A 176 -15.74 15.28 -4.84
CA PRO A 176 -14.63 15.93 -4.13
C PRO A 176 -13.41 14.99 -3.98
N PRO A 177 -12.19 15.54 -3.78
CA PRO A 177 -10.99 14.75 -3.56
C PRO A 177 -11.14 13.83 -2.33
N ILE A 178 -10.63 12.61 -2.44
CA ILE A 178 -10.67 11.66 -1.32
C ILE A 178 -9.46 11.86 -0.40
N PRO A 179 -9.59 11.57 0.90
CA PRO A 179 -8.45 11.37 1.78
C PRO A 179 -7.51 10.30 1.25
N THR A 180 -6.21 10.58 1.27
CA THR A 180 -5.20 9.62 0.80
C THR A 180 -3.88 9.82 1.53
N VAL A 181 -2.97 8.87 1.36
CA VAL A 181 -1.60 8.94 1.87
C VAL A 181 -0.64 9.26 0.74
N HIS A 182 0.15 10.30 0.90
CA HIS A 182 1.29 10.57 0.02
C HIS A 182 2.52 9.81 0.51
N PHE A 183 3.09 9.00 -0.38
CA PHE A 183 4.39 8.37 -0.20
C PHE A 183 5.44 9.01 -1.11
N SER A 184 6.65 9.23 -0.60
CA SER A 184 7.75 9.85 -1.35
C SER A 184 8.38 8.88 -2.35
N TYR A 185 7.61 8.44 -3.37
CA TYR A 185 8.07 7.45 -4.37
C TYR A 185 9.31 7.92 -5.14
N GLU A 186 9.35 9.19 -5.51
CA GLU A 186 10.49 9.80 -6.20
C GLU A 186 11.76 9.68 -5.34
N LYS A 187 11.67 10.06 -4.07
CA LYS A 187 12.78 9.93 -3.12
C LYS A 187 13.21 8.50 -2.88
N SER A 188 12.25 7.56 -2.87
CA SER A 188 12.55 6.14 -2.78
C SER A 188 13.39 5.66 -3.96
N GLY A 189 13.06 6.10 -5.17
CA GLY A 189 13.84 5.80 -6.38
C GLY A 189 15.24 6.41 -6.34
N GLU A 190 15.38 7.69 -6.00
CA GLU A 190 16.66 8.36 -5.85
C GLU A 190 17.58 7.64 -4.87
N MET A 191 17.09 7.33 -3.68
CA MET A 191 17.87 6.63 -2.65
C MET A 191 18.26 5.22 -3.07
N ALA A 192 17.38 4.50 -3.77
CA ALA A 192 17.71 3.18 -4.28
C ALA A 192 18.86 3.24 -5.29
N VAL A 193 18.88 4.24 -6.19
CA VAL A 193 19.95 4.45 -7.15
C VAL A 193 21.24 4.84 -6.45
N GLU A 194 21.22 5.81 -5.52
CA GLU A 194 22.38 6.21 -4.74
C GLU A 194 23.02 5.02 -4.01
N MET A 195 22.21 4.22 -3.31
CA MET A 195 22.68 3.04 -2.61
C MET A 195 23.27 1.99 -3.58
N LEU A 196 22.66 1.79 -4.74
CA LEU A 196 23.15 0.84 -5.73
C LEU A 196 24.50 1.25 -6.31
N ILE A 197 24.66 2.53 -6.67
CA ILE A 197 25.93 3.09 -7.19
C ILE A 197 27.06 2.93 -6.15
N GLU A 198 26.74 3.21 -4.87
CA GLU A 198 27.71 3.03 -3.79
C GLU A 198 28.15 1.56 -3.65
N MET A 199 27.21 0.61 -3.72
CA MET A 199 27.51 -0.83 -3.67
C MET A 199 28.36 -1.29 -4.86
N MET A 200 28.13 -0.76 -6.05
CA MET A 200 28.94 -1.07 -7.23
C MET A 200 30.37 -0.53 -7.12
N GLY A 201 30.56 0.62 -6.45
CA GLY A 201 31.87 1.26 -6.34
C GLY A 201 32.74 0.75 -5.18
N GLN A 202 32.16 0.30 -4.10
CA GLN A 202 32.86 -0.01 -2.85
C GLN A 202 32.98 -1.53 -2.55
N GLY A 203 32.36 -2.40 -3.36
CA GLY A 203 32.30 -3.82 -3.07
C GLY A 203 31.30 -4.16 -1.95
N GLU A 204 31.67 -5.07 -1.06
CA GLU A 204 30.80 -5.55 0.00
C GLU A 204 30.48 -4.43 1.01
N THR A 205 29.23 -3.97 1.05
CA THR A 205 28.73 -2.93 1.96
C THR A 205 27.83 -3.55 3.02
N ALA A 206 27.71 -2.88 4.17
CA ALA A 206 26.75 -3.29 5.20
C ALA A 206 25.29 -3.20 4.65
N VAL A 207 24.45 -4.14 5.07
CA VAL A 207 23.02 -4.12 4.74
C VAL A 207 22.38 -2.85 5.33
N ARG A 208 21.71 -2.09 4.49
CA ARG A 208 20.99 -0.86 4.88
C ARG A 208 19.51 -0.98 4.56
N GLU A 209 18.69 -0.74 5.57
CA GLU A 209 17.23 -0.69 5.46
C GLU A 209 16.78 0.75 5.70
N VAL A 210 16.23 1.41 4.68
CA VAL A 210 15.78 2.79 4.76
C VAL A 210 14.26 2.83 4.72
N LYS A 211 13.66 3.27 5.83
CA LYS A 211 12.22 3.50 5.93
C LYS A 211 11.91 4.97 5.67
N LEU A 212 11.07 5.27 4.68
CA LEU A 212 10.58 6.60 4.38
C LEU A 212 9.24 6.86 5.08
N GLY A 213 9.05 8.11 5.50
CA GLY A 213 7.79 8.58 6.04
C GLY A 213 6.72 8.83 4.97
N TYR A 214 5.61 9.39 5.41
CA TYR A 214 4.43 9.68 4.61
C TYR A 214 3.79 11.01 5.04
N SER A 215 2.79 11.46 4.29
CA SER A 215 1.93 12.58 4.66
C SER A 215 0.47 12.23 4.36
N LEU A 216 -0.45 12.67 5.21
CA LEU A 216 -1.88 12.56 4.93
C LEU A 216 -2.33 13.74 4.08
N ILE A 217 -3.18 13.48 3.09
CA ILE A 217 -3.66 14.46 2.11
C ILE A 217 -5.20 14.49 2.17
N ASN A 218 -5.80 15.66 2.07
CA ASN A 218 -7.26 15.89 2.08
C ASN A 218 -7.96 15.37 3.35
N ILE A 219 -7.31 15.54 4.50
CA ILE A 219 -7.85 15.18 5.82
C ILE A 219 -8.59 16.39 6.41
#